data_b64392f81c4f256ed9ff8f46dde0d25b
#
_entry.id   b64392f81c4f256ed9ff8f46dde0d25b
#
_cell.length_a   1.000
_cell.length_b   1.000
_cell.length_c   1.000
_cell.angle_alpha   90.00
_cell.angle_beta   90.00
_cell.angle_gamma   90.00
#
_symmetry.space_group_name_H-M   'P 1'
#
loop_
_entity.id
_entity.type
_entity.pdbx_description
1 polymer ?
#
loop_
_entity_poly.entity_id
_entity_poly.type
_entity_poly.pdbx_seq_one_letter_code
_entity_poly.pdbx_strand_id
1 'polypeptide(L)'
;MATDKAPIVLIHGLWMPPHSWRGWMERYSEAGHTVHAPAWPGVSELDEELDHTKAPAGIGIGDVVDYYDAFVRALPERPILMGHSFGGLITQMLLCRGLGRAGVAIHPAAPRGVYRLPLSVLRATFPVFRRPSNRHRVVPLTPAEFHYAFANTVSRAESDSWHAKLAIPAPGRPLFQSALANFSRKSKAATVVDFTKPDRAPLLLIAGGRDHIVPSSVVYENFNRYRRSPAATDFKLFEDRSHLTAALDGWSDVADYALTWTAGHSG
;
A
#
# COMPACT_ATOMS: atom_id res chain seq x y z
N MET A 1 5.89 17.85 29.54
CA MET A 1 4.71 17.66 28.71
C MET A 1 5.17 16.87 27.50
N ALA A 2 4.71 15.63 27.32
CA ALA A 2 4.99 14.91 26.08
C ALA A 2 4.32 15.72 24.95
N THR A 3 5.10 16.19 23.99
CA THR A 3 4.56 16.77 22.77
C THR A 3 3.83 15.62 22.07
N ASP A 4 2.52 15.71 21.99
CA ASP A 4 1.69 14.72 21.32
C ASP A 4 2.11 14.71 19.84
N LYS A 5 2.78 13.63 19.43
CA LYS A 5 3.24 13.51 18.04
C LYS A 5 2.05 13.20 17.17
N ALA A 6 2.07 13.70 15.93
CA ALA A 6 0.99 13.46 14.98
C ALA A 6 0.60 11.98 14.90
N PRO A 7 -0.68 11.63 14.85
CA PRO A 7 -1.10 10.25 14.69
C PRO A 7 -0.63 9.68 13.35
N ILE A 8 -0.42 8.35 13.30
CA ILE A 8 -0.02 7.63 12.09
C ILE A 8 -1.15 6.68 11.71
N VAL A 9 -1.52 6.69 10.43
CA VAL A 9 -2.47 5.72 9.87
C VAL A 9 -1.74 4.82 8.88
N LEU A 10 -1.71 3.52 9.18
CA LEU A 10 -1.10 2.47 8.36
C LEU A 10 -2.17 1.80 7.50
N ILE A 11 -1.95 1.76 6.19
CA ILE A 11 -2.92 1.26 5.20
C ILE A 11 -2.34 0.03 4.51
N HIS A 12 -2.92 -1.14 4.77
CA HIS A 12 -2.46 -2.39 4.17
C HIS A 12 -2.85 -2.52 2.68
N GLY A 13 -2.19 -3.43 1.97
CA GLY A 13 -2.47 -3.75 0.57
C GLY A 13 -3.42 -4.95 0.41
N LEU A 14 -3.55 -5.42 -0.84
CA LEU A 14 -4.23 -6.68 -1.14
C LEU A 14 -3.44 -7.86 -0.58
N TRP A 15 -4.13 -8.94 -0.24
CA TRP A 15 -3.60 -10.19 0.33
C TRP A 15 -2.93 -10.08 1.69
N MET A 16 -2.89 -8.90 2.30
CA MET A 16 -2.25 -8.65 3.58
C MET A 16 -3.27 -8.13 4.59
N PRO A 17 -3.32 -8.68 5.81
CA PRO A 17 -4.21 -8.20 6.88
C PRO A 17 -3.60 -6.99 7.61
N PRO A 18 -4.40 -6.28 8.43
CA PRO A 18 -3.91 -5.14 9.22
C PRO A 18 -2.77 -5.53 10.19
N HIS A 19 -2.81 -6.75 10.75
CA HIS A 19 -1.78 -7.20 11.68
C HIS A 19 -0.39 -7.41 11.04
N SER A 20 -0.30 -7.34 9.70
CA SER A 20 1.01 -7.26 9.02
C SER A 20 1.82 -6.03 9.42
N TRP A 21 1.16 -5.03 9.99
CA TRP A 21 1.78 -3.82 10.51
C TRP A 21 2.19 -3.89 11.99
N ARG A 22 2.02 -5.04 12.68
CA ARG A 22 2.24 -5.15 14.14
C ARG A 22 3.59 -4.54 14.57
N GLY A 23 4.70 -4.95 13.95
CA GLY A 23 6.02 -4.40 14.30
C GLY A 23 6.14 -2.89 14.09
N TRP A 24 5.52 -2.36 13.02
CA TRP A 24 5.49 -0.91 12.77
C TRP A 24 4.66 -0.18 13.82
N MET A 25 3.52 -0.74 14.21
CA MET A 25 2.66 -0.15 15.24
C MET A 25 3.39 -0.07 16.58
N GLU A 26 4.02 -1.17 17.01
CA GLU A 26 4.82 -1.22 18.23
C GLU A 26 5.94 -0.16 18.18
N ARG A 27 6.76 -0.18 17.13
CA ARG A 27 7.90 0.73 16.96
C ARG A 27 7.49 2.20 16.94
N TYR A 28 6.43 2.55 16.27
CA TYR A 28 5.97 3.95 16.21
C TYR A 28 5.25 4.39 17.48
N SER A 29 4.58 3.47 18.18
CA SER A 29 4.03 3.73 19.50
C SER A 29 5.13 3.98 20.53
N GLU A 30 6.21 3.20 20.50
CA GLU A 30 7.41 3.43 21.34
C GLU A 30 8.07 4.77 21.01
N ALA A 31 8.00 5.21 19.76
CA ALA A 31 8.45 6.53 19.35
C ALA A 31 7.48 7.67 19.76
N GLY A 32 6.37 7.38 20.43
CA GLY A 32 5.42 8.35 20.99
C GLY A 32 4.32 8.81 20.04
N HIS A 33 4.02 8.04 18.98
CA HIS A 33 2.88 8.28 18.09
C HIS A 33 1.66 7.46 18.51
N THR A 34 0.46 8.00 18.34
CA THR A 34 -0.76 7.20 18.28
C THR A 34 -0.84 6.55 16.90
N VAL A 35 -0.90 5.21 16.83
CA VAL A 35 -0.85 4.46 15.57
C VAL A 35 -2.14 3.70 15.34
N HIS A 36 -2.70 3.87 14.15
CA HIS A 36 -3.92 3.19 13.70
C HIS A 36 -3.59 2.33 12.47
N ALA A 37 -4.11 1.11 12.42
CA ALA A 37 -4.01 0.23 11.26
C ALA A 37 -5.40 -0.38 10.96
N PRO A 38 -6.40 0.44 10.57
CA PRO A 38 -7.75 -0.07 10.32
C PRO A 38 -7.75 -1.02 9.13
N ALA A 39 -8.57 -2.08 9.23
CA ALA A 39 -8.78 -3.02 8.14
C ALA A 39 -9.53 -2.37 6.97
N TRP A 40 -9.38 -2.91 5.76
CA TRP A 40 -10.28 -2.59 4.66
C TRP A 40 -11.71 -3.01 5.02
N PRO A 41 -12.74 -2.29 4.52
CA PRO A 41 -14.12 -2.67 4.78
C PRO A 41 -14.37 -4.14 4.47
N GLY A 42 -14.91 -4.87 5.46
CA GLY A 42 -15.21 -6.29 5.37
C GLY A 42 -14.02 -7.26 5.56
N VAL A 43 -12.84 -6.75 5.86
CA VAL A 43 -11.73 -7.54 6.38
C VAL A 43 -11.83 -7.49 7.92
N SER A 44 -11.72 -8.65 8.58
CA SER A 44 -11.79 -8.70 10.05
C SER A 44 -10.54 -8.08 10.68
N GLU A 45 -10.74 -7.31 11.76
CA GLU A 45 -9.64 -6.74 12.56
C GLU A 45 -9.15 -7.74 13.63
N LEU A 46 -9.98 -8.74 13.97
CA LEU A 46 -9.83 -9.55 15.19
C LEU A 46 -9.29 -10.97 14.95
N ASP A 47 -9.12 -11.39 13.70
CA ASP A 47 -8.78 -12.78 13.44
C ASP A 47 -7.27 -13.03 13.46
N GLU A 48 -6.75 -13.43 14.64
CA GLU A 48 -5.56 -14.29 14.74
C GLU A 48 -5.80 -15.64 14.02
N GLU A 49 -7.05 -16.10 13.91
CA GLU A 49 -7.48 -17.16 13.00
C GLU A 49 -8.00 -16.51 11.71
N LEU A 50 -7.19 -16.56 10.67
CA LEU A 50 -7.51 -16.05 9.33
C LEU A 50 -8.78 -16.73 8.80
N ASP A 51 -9.95 -16.13 9.05
CA ASP A 51 -11.18 -16.54 8.37
C ASP A 51 -11.12 -16.11 6.91
N HIS A 52 -10.50 -16.95 6.08
CA HIS A 52 -10.30 -16.72 4.65
C HIS A 52 -11.61 -16.56 3.84
N THR A 53 -12.78 -16.65 4.50
CA THR A 53 -14.08 -16.67 3.81
C THR A 53 -14.75 -15.31 3.72
N LYS A 54 -14.31 -14.30 4.48
CA LYS A 54 -15.05 -13.03 4.67
C LYS A 54 -14.51 -11.80 3.92
N ALA A 55 -13.53 -11.95 3.03
CA ALA A 55 -13.12 -10.81 2.20
C ALA A 55 -14.27 -10.37 1.27
N PRO A 56 -14.63 -9.07 1.22
CA PRO A 56 -15.77 -8.61 0.42
C PRO A 56 -15.46 -8.66 -1.07
N ALA A 57 -16.02 -9.65 -1.76
CA ALA A 57 -15.77 -9.92 -3.19
C ALA A 57 -16.04 -8.73 -4.12
N GLY A 58 -16.90 -7.80 -3.71
CA GLY A 58 -17.36 -6.69 -4.55
C GLY A 58 -16.71 -5.34 -4.30
N ILE A 59 -15.82 -5.23 -3.30
CA ILE A 59 -15.22 -3.94 -2.93
C ILE A 59 -14.28 -3.42 -4.03
N GLY A 60 -14.39 -2.14 -4.35
CA GLY A 60 -13.51 -1.45 -5.29
C GLY A 60 -12.59 -0.45 -4.60
N ILE A 61 -11.67 0.13 -5.38
CA ILE A 61 -10.70 1.12 -4.87
C ILE A 61 -11.42 2.34 -4.28
N GLY A 62 -12.49 2.82 -4.94
CA GLY A 62 -13.27 3.96 -4.46
C GLY A 62 -13.86 3.73 -3.08
N ASP A 63 -14.46 2.55 -2.87
CA ASP A 63 -15.09 2.18 -1.60
C ASP A 63 -14.06 2.19 -0.45
N VAL A 64 -12.85 1.70 -0.70
CA VAL A 64 -11.75 1.69 0.28
C VAL A 64 -11.23 3.11 0.54
N VAL A 65 -11.05 3.91 -0.50
CA VAL A 65 -10.60 5.31 -0.36
C VAL A 65 -11.62 6.13 0.44
N ASP A 66 -12.92 5.95 0.19
CA ASP A 66 -13.99 6.68 0.90
C ASP A 66 -14.06 6.27 2.38
N TYR A 67 -13.82 4.98 2.67
CA TYR A 67 -13.71 4.50 4.05
C TYR A 67 -12.54 5.17 4.79
N TYR A 68 -11.34 5.17 4.21
CA TYR A 68 -10.19 5.81 4.85
C TYR A 68 -10.32 7.34 4.90
N ASP A 69 -10.99 7.96 3.92
CA ASP A 69 -11.31 9.40 3.95
C ASP A 69 -12.16 9.72 5.20
N ALA A 70 -13.24 8.96 5.43
CA ALA A 70 -14.09 9.13 6.60
C ALA A 70 -13.32 8.87 7.90
N PHE A 71 -12.51 7.79 7.96
CA PHE A 71 -11.69 7.47 9.12
C PHE A 71 -10.71 8.62 9.46
N VAL A 72 -9.96 9.11 8.47
CA VAL A 72 -8.96 10.18 8.67
C VAL A 72 -9.61 11.48 9.11
N ARG A 73 -10.81 11.81 8.57
CA ARG A 73 -11.55 13.04 8.97
C ARG A 73 -12.12 12.96 10.38
N ALA A 74 -12.33 11.76 10.92
CA ALA A 74 -12.80 11.57 12.28
C ALA A 74 -11.69 11.68 13.33
N LEU A 75 -10.41 11.68 12.91
CA LEU A 75 -9.29 11.88 13.83
C LEU A 75 -9.23 13.34 14.31
N PRO A 76 -8.82 13.57 15.57
CA PRO A 76 -8.73 14.92 16.13
C PRO A 76 -7.67 15.78 15.43
N GLU A 77 -6.65 15.15 14.86
CA GLU A 77 -5.54 15.80 14.15
C GLU A 77 -5.26 15.14 12.80
N ARG A 78 -4.67 15.93 11.89
CA ARG A 78 -4.24 15.41 10.59
C ARG A 78 -3.11 14.39 10.76
N PRO A 79 -3.29 13.12 10.37
CA PRO A 79 -2.29 12.09 10.56
C PRO A 79 -1.16 12.13 9.52
N ILE A 80 -0.08 11.41 9.79
CA ILE A 80 0.82 10.90 8.78
C ILE A 80 0.16 9.66 8.17
N LEU A 81 0.07 9.60 6.84
CA LEU A 81 -0.51 8.47 6.12
C LEU A 81 0.60 7.58 5.56
N MET A 82 0.65 6.32 5.94
CA MET A 82 1.62 5.37 5.39
C MET A 82 0.90 4.16 4.83
N GLY A 83 1.17 3.80 3.58
CA GLY A 83 0.49 2.67 2.95
C GLY A 83 1.42 1.80 2.13
N HIS A 84 1.14 0.49 2.15
CA HIS A 84 1.88 -0.50 1.39
C HIS A 84 1.05 -0.99 0.19
N SER A 85 1.68 -1.16 -0.96
CA SER A 85 1.04 -1.70 -2.16
C SER A 85 -0.20 -0.89 -2.57
N PHE A 86 -1.40 -1.47 -2.63
CA PHE A 86 -2.64 -0.72 -2.82
C PHE A 86 -2.88 0.32 -1.71
N GLY A 87 -2.44 0.05 -0.47
CA GLY A 87 -2.44 1.07 0.60
C GLY A 87 -1.59 2.29 0.24
N GLY A 88 -0.47 2.09 -0.46
CA GLY A 88 0.36 3.19 -0.97
C GLY A 88 -0.29 4.00 -2.10
N LEU A 89 -1.11 3.36 -2.94
CA LEU A 89 -1.97 4.07 -3.90
C LEU A 89 -3.06 4.87 -3.18
N ILE A 90 -3.73 4.26 -2.20
CA ILE A 90 -4.76 4.91 -1.38
C ILE A 90 -4.16 6.12 -0.65
N THR A 91 -2.97 6.00 -0.06
CA THR A 91 -2.24 7.13 0.53
C THR A 91 -2.10 8.30 -0.45
N GLN A 92 -1.66 8.05 -1.68
CA GLN A 92 -1.55 9.08 -2.71
C GLN A 92 -2.91 9.73 -3.04
N MET A 93 -3.97 8.92 -3.11
CA MET A 93 -5.34 9.41 -3.39
C MET A 93 -5.88 10.27 -2.24
N LEU A 94 -5.64 9.89 -0.98
CA LEU A 94 -6.03 10.66 0.20
C LEU A 94 -5.28 11.99 0.28
N LEU A 95 -3.97 12.01 -0.03
CA LEU A 95 -3.21 13.25 -0.13
C LEU A 95 -3.78 14.19 -1.22
N CYS A 96 -4.24 13.64 -2.35
CA CYS A 96 -4.92 14.43 -3.39
C CYS A 96 -6.25 15.02 -2.91
N ARG A 97 -6.91 14.40 -1.93
CA ARG A 97 -8.11 14.93 -1.26
C ARG A 97 -7.77 15.97 -0.17
N GLY A 98 -6.50 16.31 0.01
CA GLY A 98 -6.03 17.25 1.05
C GLY A 98 -5.96 16.66 2.45
N LEU A 99 -6.00 15.34 2.58
CA LEU A 99 -5.91 14.64 3.85
C LEU A 99 -4.44 14.32 4.20
N GLY A 100 -4.19 14.15 5.51
CA GLY A 100 -2.83 13.91 6.01
C GLY A 100 -1.93 15.13 6.03
N ARG A 101 -0.89 15.12 6.86
CA ARG A 101 0.17 16.14 6.91
C ARG A 101 1.44 15.73 6.17
N ALA A 102 1.64 14.43 5.99
CA ALA A 102 2.66 13.82 5.15
C ALA A 102 2.17 12.45 4.69
N GLY A 103 2.73 11.91 3.62
CA GLY A 103 2.43 10.56 3.15
C GLY A 103 3.68 9.76 2.83
N VAL A 104 3.63 8.45 3.11
CA VAL A 104 4.64 7.47 2.69
C VAL A 104 3.95 6.35 1.91
N ALA A 105 4.29 6.21 0.65
CA ALA A 105 3.77 5.17 -0.22
C ALA A 105 4.86 4.10 -0.43
N ILE A 106 4.71 2.96 0.24
CA ILE A 106 5.68 1.87 0.26
C ILE A 106 5.29 0.87 -0.83
N HIS A 107 6.16 0.67 -1.81
CA HIS A 107 5.93 -0.20 -2.98
C HIS A 107 4.52 0.01 -3.60
N PRO A 108 4.10 1.27 -3.87
CA PRO A 108 2.72 1.60 -4.16
C PRO A 108 2.24 1.03 -5.49
N ALA A 109 1.03 0.48 -5.51
CA ALA A 109 0.35 0.14 -6.75
C ALA A 109 0.23 1.39 -7.64
N ALA A 110 0.36 1.18 -8.95
CA ALA A 110 0.47 2.26 -9.93
C ALA A 110 -0.84 3.06 -10.06
N PRO A 111 -0.83 4.38 -9.91
CA PRO A 111 -1.96 5.22 -10.28
C PRO A 111 -2.09 5.34 -11.81
N ARG A 112 -3.27 5.78 -12.27
CA ARG A 112 -3.50 6.11 -13.67
C ARG A 112 -2.47 7.14 -14.16
N GLY A 113 -1.85 6.89 -15.31
CA GLY A 113 -0.79 7.71 -15.87
C GLY A 113 0.60 7.13 -15.69
N VAL A 114 0.76 6.06 -14.90
CA VAL A 114 1.95 5.19 -14.88
C VAL A 114 1.73 4.06 -15.87
N TYR A 115 2.65 3.85 -16.79
CA TYR A 115 2.48 2.91 -17.93
C TYR A 115 3.43 1.72 -17.88
N ARG A 116 4.48 1.77 -17.07
CA ARG A 116 5.42 0.66 -16.95
C ARG A 116 4.72 -0.60 -16.48
N LEU A 117 4.89 -1.68 -17.25
CA LEU A 117 4.30 -2.99 -16.99
C LEU A 117 5.35 -4.10 -17.26
N PRO A 118 6.33 -4.28 -16.37
CA PRO A 118 7.32 -5.36 -16.47
C PRO A 118 6.67 -6.75 -16.49
N LEU A 119 7.34 -7.74 -17.11
CA LEU A 119 6.84 -9.12 -17.19
C LEU A 119 6.60 -9.75 -15.80
N SER A 120 7.38 -9.36 -14.78
CA SER A 120 7.18 -9.83 -13.42
C SER A 120 5.80 -9.47 -12.87
N VAL A 121 5.30 -8.26 -13.17
CA VAL A 121 3.95 -7.80 -12.78
C VAL A 121 2.88 -8.68 -13.41
N LEU A 122 3.00 -8.98 -14.73
CA LEU A 122 2.05 -9.86 -15.43
C LEU A 122 2.02 -11.25 -14.79
N ARG A 123 3.19 -11.80 -14.46
CA ARG A 123 3.29 -13.11 -13.81
C ARG A 123 2.71 -13.07 -12.38
N ALA A 124 3.04 -12.05 -11.59
CA ALA A 124 2.57 -11.92 -10.21
C ALA A 124 1.05 -11.74 -10.11
N THR A 125 0.44 -11.06 -11.09
CA THR A 125 -1.00 -10.78 -11.12
C THR A 125 -1.82 -11.79 -11.94
N PHE A 126 -1.16 -12.72 -12.64
CA PHE A 126 -1.80 -13.75 -13.45
C PHE A 126 -2.87 -14.57 -12.70
N PRO A 127 -2.69 -14.97 -11.43
CA PRO A 127 -3.72 -15.69 -10.68
C PRO A 127 -5.08 -14.99 -10.69
N VAL A 128 -5.09 -13.66 -10.69
CA VAL A 128 -6.32 -12.87 -10.74
C VAL A 128 -6.85 -12.78 -12.18
N PHE A 129 -5.99 -12.42 -13.14
CA PHE A 129 -6.43 -12.11 -14.50
C PHE A 129 -6.73 -13.33 -15.35
N ARG A 130 -6.26 -14.53 -14.99
CA ARG A 130 -6.54 -15.79 -15.72
C ARG A 130 -8.03 -16.11 -15.88
N ARG A 131 -8.89 -15.52 -15.03
CA ARG A 131 -10.35 -15.67 -15.11
C ARG A 131 -11.03 -14.30 -15.00
N PRO A 132 -11.72 -13.81 -16.04
CA PRO A 132 -12.43 -12.54 -15.99
C PRO A 132 -13.48 -12.43 -14.87
N SER A 133 -14.08 -13.57 -14.46
CA SER A 133 -15.02 -13.64 -13.34
C SER A 133 -14.41 -13.28 -11.97
N ASN A 134 -13.07 -13.32 -11.86
CA ASN A 134 -12.37 -12.95 -10.63
C ASN A 134 -12.56 -11.47 -10.26
N ARG A 135 -13.00 -10.63 -11.20
CA ARG A 135 -13.40 -9.24 -10.89
C ARG A 135 -14.55 -9.15 -9.87
N HIS A 136 -15.29 -10.23 -9.67
CA HIS A 136 -16.44 -10.33 -8.74
C HIS A 136 -16.20 -11.35 -7.61
N ARG A 137 -14.97 -11.81 -7.46
CA ARG A 137 -14.59 -12.85 -6.49
C ARG A 137 -13.41 -12.40 -5.64
N VAL A 138 -13.24 -13.08 -4.53
CA VAL A 138 -11.97 -13.07 -3.79
C VAL A 138 -11.04 -14.13 -4.40
N VAL A 139 -9.76 -13.81 -4.44
CA VAL A 139 -8.73 -14.65 -5.05
C VAL A 139 -7.60 -14.86 -4.04
N PRO A 140 -7.43 -16.07 -3.51
CA PRO A 140 -6.26 -16.41 -2.71
C PRO A 140 -5.04 -16.56 -3.61
N LEU A 141 -3.85 -16.40 -3.04
CA LEU A 141 -2.60 -16.84 -3.65
C LEU A 141 -2.20 -18.19 -3.07
N THR A 142 -1.76 -19.10 -3.92
CA THR A 142 -1.08 -20.32 -3.47
C THR A 142 0.28 -19.96 -2.83
N PRO A 143 0.87 -20.83 -1.98
CA PRO A 143 2.20 -20.59 -1.43
C PRO A 143 3.26 -20.31 -2.50
N ALA A 144 3.16 -20.95 -3.67
CA ALA A 144 4.10 -20.71 -4.78
C ALA A 144 3.91 -19.33 -5.44
N GLU A 145 2.67 -18.91 -5.62
CA GLU A 145 2.32 -17.57 -6.15
C GLU A 145 2.74 -16.48 -5.16
N PHE A 146 2.51 -16.70 -3.86
CA PHE A 146 2.93 -15.80 -2.80
C PHE A 146 4.46 -15.68 -2.73
N HIS A 147 5.18 -16.79 -2.75
CA HIS A 147 6.63 -16.78 -2.78
C HIS A 147 7.17 -15.94 -3.95
N TYR A 148 6.69 -16.18 -5.16
CA TYR A 148 7.12 -15.42 -6.33
C TYR A 148 6.80 -13.94 -6.20
N ALA A 149 5.59 -13.60 -5.74
CA ALA A 149 5.07 -12.25 -5.77
C ALA A 149 5.56 -11.40 -4.58
N PHE A 150 5.57 -11.98 -3.36
CA PHE A 150 5.81 -11.24 -2.12
C PHE A 150 7.17 -11.53 -1.48
N ALA A 151 7.58 -12.79 -1.43
CA ALA A 151 8.66 -13.26 -0.56
C ALA A 151 9.80 -13.96 -1.33
N ASN A 152 10.09 -13.48 -2.54
CA ASN A 152 11.09 -14.08 -3.44
C ASN A 152 12.56 -13.88 -2.99
N THR A 153 12.80 -13.16 -1.90
CA THR A 153 14.14 -12.92 -1.34
C THR A 153 14.49 -13.83 -0.19
N VAL A 154 13.55 -14.67 0.28
CA VAL A 154 13.76 -15.61 1.38
C VAL A 154 13.62 -17.04 0.89
N SER A 155 13.99 -18.02 1.73
CA SER A 155 13.82 -19.44 1.40
C SER A 155 12.35 -19.82 1.19
N ARG A 156 12.09 -20.90 0.46
CA ARG A 156 10.73 -21.36 0.24
C ARG A 156 10.03 -21.72 1.56
N ALA A 157 10.72 -22.37 2.49
CA ALA A 157 10.17 -22.75 3.79
C ALA A 157 9.77 -21.52 4.63
N GLU A 158 10.60 -20.48 4.61
CA GLU A 158 10.31 -19.21 5.28
C GLU A 158 9.13 -18.48 4.62
N SER A 159 9.11 -18.45 3.29
CA SER A 159 7.99 -17.88 2.54
C SER A 159 6.67 -18.60 2.82
N ASP A 160 6.67 -19.94 2.92
CA ASP A 160 5.49 -20.73 3.24
C ASP A 160 5.00 -20.44 4.67
N SER A 161 5.92 -20.22 5.63
CA SER A 161 5.58 -19.74 6.98
C SER A 161 4.93 -18.37 6.97
N TRP A 162 5.46 -17.42 6.20
CA TRP A 162 4.85 -16.09 6.05
C TRP A 162 3.50 -16.13 5.34
N HIS A 163 3.36 -16.99 4.31
CA HIS A 163 2.08 -17.22 3.65
C HIS A 163 1.01 -17.69 4.64
N ALA A 164 1.33 -18.67 5.47
CA ALA A 164 0.39 -19.19 6.48
C ALA A 164 -0.02 -18.14 7.53
N LYS A 165 0.87 -17.19 7.85
CA LYS A 165 0.64 -16.16 8.87
C LYS A 165 -0.10 -14.93 8.33
N LEU A 166 0.14 -14.54 7.07
CA LEU A 166 -0.26 -13.24 6.56
C LEU A 166 -1.12 -13.28 5.30
N ALA A 167 -1.14 -14.38 4.52
CA ALA A 167 -1.86 -14.36 3.25
C ALA A 167 -3.36 -14.53 3.46
N ILE A 168 -4.13 -13.50 3.17
CA ILE A 168 -5.59 -13.55 3.11
C ILE A 168 -6.08 -13.49 1.66
N PRO A 169 -7.24 -14.05 1.32
CA PRO A 169 -7.85 -13.84 0.01
C PRO A 169 -8.16 -12.37 -0.24
N ALA A 170 -7.89 -11.87 -1.44
CA ALA A 170 -8.13 -10.48 -1.78
C ALA A 170 -9.21 -10.31 -2.84
N PRO A 171 -10.02 -9.21 -2.81
CA PRO A 171 -10.96 -8.90 -3.86
C PRO A 171 -10.22 -8.67 -5.19
N GLY A 172 -10.70 -9.30 -6.26
CA GLY A 172 -10.09 -9.13 -7.59
C GLY A 172 -10.41 -7.77 -8.23
N ARG A 173 -11.54 -7.15 -7.88
CA ARG A 173 -12.02 -5.89 -8.49
C ARG A 173 -10.98 -4.78 -8.50
N PRO A 174 -10.23 -4.48 -7.42
CA PRO A 174 -9.20 -3.44 -7.43
C PRO A 174 -8.12 -3.65 -8.49
N LEU A 175 -7.69 -4.91 -8.71
CA LEU A 175 -6.70 -5.23 -9.76
C LEU A 175 -7.25 -4.99 -11.16
N PHE A 176 -8.49 -5.41 -11.45
CA PHE A 176 -9.13 -5.11 -12.73
C PHE A 176 -9.33 -3.61 -12.94
N GLN A 177 -9.69 -2.85 -11.90
CA GLN A 177 -9.81 -1.40 -11.95
C GLN A 177 -8.46 -0.74 -12.26
N SER A 178 -7.37 -1.20 -11.63
CA SER A 178 -6.02 -0.69 -11.89
C SER A 178 -5.53 -1.02 -13.30
N ALA A 179 -5.71 -2.26 -13.75
CA ALA A 179 -5.30 -2.69 -15.10
C ALA A 179 -6.01 -1.90 -16.20
N LEU A 180 -7.27 -1.54 -16.01
CA LEU A 180 -8.08 -0.78 -16.95
C LEU A 180 -7.98 0.74 -16.81
N ALA A 181 -7.31 1.24 -15.77
CA ALA A 181 -7.28 2.67 -15.45
C ALA A 181 -6.73 3.54 -16.57
N ASN A 182 -5.65 3.09 -17.22
CA ASN A 182 -5.01 3.83 -18.31
C ASN A 182 -5.82 3.83 -19.62
N PHE A 183 -6.74 2.88 -19.77
CA PHE A 183 -7.65 2.76 -20.93
C PHE A 183 -9.00 3.44 -20.68
N SER A 184 -9.29 3.81 -19.44
CA SER A 184 -10.53 4.46 -19.04
C SER A 184 -10.43 5.99 -19.15
N ARG A 185 -11.57 6.67 -19.35
CA ARG A 185 -11.61 8.14 -19.21
C ARG A 185 -11.21 8.52 -17.79
N LYS A 186 -10.49 9.65 -17.62
CA LYS A 186 -10.03 10.12 -16.31
C LYS A 186 -11.14 10.15 -15.25
N SER A 187 -12.33 10.63 -15.64
CA SER A 187 -13.52 10.72 -14.76
C SER A 187 -14.10 9.38 -14.30
N LYS A 188 -13.71 8.26 -14.95
CA LYS A 188 -14.20 6.90 -14.65
C LYS A 188 -13.13 5.98 -14.10
N ALA A 189 -11.86 6.38 -14.14
CA ALA A 189 -10.76 5.57 -13.66
C ALA A 189 -10.67 5.61 -12.14
N ALA A 190 -10.54 4.43 -11.53
CA ALA A 190 -10.57 4.28 -10.07
C ALA A 190 -9.25 4.65 -9.37
N THR A 191 -8.15 4.81 -10.11
CA THR A 191 -6.80 5.03 -9.54
C THR A 191 -6.26 6.43 -9.88
N VAL A 192 -7.14 7.41 -10.02
CA VAL A 192 -6.74 8.78 -10.38
C VAL A 192 -6.09 9.48 -9.20
N VAL A 193 -4.90 10.02 -9.45
CA VAL A 193 -4.24 11.01 -8.59
C VAL A 193 -4.00 12.29 -9.39
N ASP A 194 -3.94 13.42 -8.73
CA ASP A 194 -3.52 14.67 -9.35
C ASP A 194 -2.02 14.87 -9.13
N PHE A 195 -1.23 14.52 -10.14
CA PHE A 195 0.22 14.67 -10.13
C PHE A 195 0.70 16.14 -10.15
N THR A 196 -0.22 17.08 -10.33
CA THR A 196 0.11 18.52 -10.45
C THR A 196 -0.36 19.33 -9.26
N LYS A 197 -1.09 18.69 -8.31
CA LYS A 197 -1.67 19.37 -7.14
C LYS A 197 -0.60 20.11 -6.34
N PRO A 198 -0.65 21.46 -6.27
CA PRO A 198 0.44 22.25 -5.71
C PRO A 198 0.47 22.27 -4.17
N ASP A 199 -0.68 22.13 -3.54
CA ASP A 199 -0.92 22.20 -2.09
C ASP A 199 -1.09 20.80 -1.45
N ARG A 200 -0.62 19.75 -2.14
CA ARG A 200 -0.57 18.39 -1.59
C ARG A 200 0.48 18.31 -0.46
N ALA A 201 0.14 17.62 0.63
CA ALA A 201 1.13 17.31 1.65
C ALA A 201 2.35 16.56 1.06
N PRO A 202 3.54 16.68 1.66
CA PRO A 202 4.74 15.98 1.22
C PRO A 202 4.53 14.48 1.07
N LEU A 203 5.18 13.86 0.07
CA LEU A 203 5.06 12.44 -0.26
C LEU A 203 6.42 11.80 -0.43
N LEU A 204 6.67 10.71 0.31
CA LEU A 204 7.77 9.79 0.07
C LEU A 204 7.27 8.55 -0.69
N LEU A 205 7.95 8.21 -1.76
CA LEU A 205 7.74 6.97 -2.50
C LEU A 205 8.91 6.02 -2.21
N ILE A 206 8.62 4.87 -1.61
CA ILE A 206 9.62 3.82 -1.31
C ILE A 206 9.45 2.68 -2.30
N ALA A 207 10.56 2.19 -2.84
CA ALA A 207 10.61 1.06 -3.76
C ALA A 207 11.55 -0.04 -3.27
N GLY A 208 11.23 -1.30 -3.61
CA GLY A 208 12.12 -2.45 -3.42
C GLY A 208 12.77 -2.89 -4.73
N GLY A 209 14.09 -3.11 -4.72
CA GLY A 209 14.83 -3.54 -5.90
C GLY A 209 14.50 -4.97 -6.35
N ARG A 210 13.97 -5.79 -5.44
CA ARG A 210 13.58 -7.20 -5.69
C ARG A 210 12.07 -7.41 -5.78
N ASP A 211 11.29 -6.35 -5.84
CA ASP A 211 9.83 -6.45 -5.92
C ASP A 211 9.36 -6.92 -7.29
N HIS A 212 8.60 -8.01 -7.33
CA HIS A 212 8.02 -8.57 -8.57
C HIS A 212 6.62 -8.05 -8.88
N ILE A 213 5.85 -7.61 -7.87
CA ILE A 213 4.50 -7.06 -8.05
C ILE A 213 4.56 -5.59 -8.47
N VAL A 214 5.37 -4.80 -7.75
CA VAL A 214 5.55 -3.37 -8.04
C VAL A 214 7.05 -3.07 -8.17
N PRO A 215 7.68 -3.48 -9.27
CA PRO A 215 9.10 -3.23 -9.51
C PRO A 215 9.49 -1.78 -9.33
N SER A 216 10.72 -1.53 -8.87
CA SER A 216 11.24 -0.19 -8.61
C SER A 216 11.08 0.76 -9.79
N SER A 217 11.15 0.24 -11.02
CA SER A 217 10.94 1.03 -12.24
C SER A 217 9.51 1.59 -12.38
N VAL A 218 8.51 0.90 -11.82
CA VAL A 218 7.11 1.37 -11.78
C VAL A 218 6.97 2.50 -10.76
N VAL A 219 7.55 2.32 -9.56
CA VAL A 219 7.54 3.34 -8.51
C VAL A 219 8.33 4.58 -8.95
N TYR A 220 9.45 4.39 -9.64
CA TYR A 220 10.25 5.49 -10.18
C TYR A 220 9.49 6.27 -11.26
N GLU A 221 8.72 5.59 -12.14
CA GLU A 221 7.84 6.29 -13.08
C GLU A 221 6.76 7.08 -12.33
N ASN A 222 6.15 6.51 -11.29
CA ASN A 222 5.18 7.20 -10.44
C ASN A 222 5.81 8.47 -9.83
N PHE A 223 6.99 8.37 -9.25
CA PHE A 223 7.76 9.51 -8.74
C PHE A 223 7.97 10.59 -9.80
N ASN A 224 8.41 10.21 -10.99
CA ASN A 224 8.67 11.16 -12.08
C ASN A 224 7.40 11.92 -12.54
N ARG A 225 6.20 11.32 -12.37
CA ARG A 225 4.94 12.02 -12.67
C ARG A 225 4.71 13.21 -11.74
N TYR A 226 5.13 13.11 -10.48
CA TYR A 226 5.00 14.17 -9.49
C TYR A 226 5.97 15.35 -9.69
N ARG A 227 6.98 15.22 -10.54
CA ARG A 227 7.89 16.35 -10.88
C ARG A 227 7.17 17.56 -11.47
N ARG A 228 5.90 17.43 -11.81
CA ARG A 228 5.03 18.51 -12.29
C ARG A 228 4.40 19.33 -11.17
N SER A 229 4.47 18.86 -9.93
CA SER A 229 3.94 19.56 -8.74
C SER A 229 5.09 20.25 -8.01
N PRO A 230 4.87 21.45 -7.46
CA PRO A 230 5.82 22.09 -6.54
C PRO A 230 5.81 21.44 -5.14
N ALA A 231 4.81 20.60 -4.82
CA ALA A 231 4.75 19.91 -3.54
C ALA A 231 5.89 18.89 -3.41
N ALA A 232 6.55 18.87 -2.26
CA ALA A 232 7.67 17.99 -1.99
C ALA A 232 7.32 16.53 -2.28
N THR A 233 8.19 15.86 -3.06
CA THR A 233 8.07 14.44 -3.37
C THR A 233 9.46 13.85 -3.45
N ASP A 234 9.72 12.83 -2.62
CA ASP A 234 10.99 12.14 -2.59
C ASP A 234 10.83 10.66 -2.98
N PHE A 235 11.95 10.07 -3.37
CA PHE A 235 12.04 8.66 -3.76
C PHE A 235 13.18 7.99 -3.00
N LYS A 236 12.91 6.81 -2.44
CA LYS A 236 13.90 5.96 -1.79
C LYS A 236 13.84 4.55 -2.35
N LEU A 237 14.96 4.02 -2.78
CA LEU A 237 15.13 2.63 -3.18
C LEU A 237 15.84 1.84 -2.07
N PHE A 238 15.28 0.68 -1.71
CA PHE A 238 15.92 -0.34 -0.92
C PHE A 238 16.20 -1.55 -1.83
N GLU A 239 17.45 -1.73 -2.23
CA GLU A 239 17.84 -2.64 -3.33
C GLU A 239 17.45 -4.10 -3.09
N ASP A 240 17.56 -4.57 -1.85
CA ASP A 240 17.36 -5.99 -1.51
C ASP A 240 15.94 -6.33 -1.05
N ARG A 241 15.00 -5.38 -1.10
CA ARG A 241 13.64 -5.59 -0.60
C ARG A 241 12.72 -6.16 -1.67
N SER A 242 12.00 -7.25 -1.29
CA SER A 242 10.86 -7.79 -2.03
C SER A 242 9.55 -7.07 -1.64
N HIS A 243 8.42 -7.51 -2.21
CA HIS A 243 7.13 -6.89 -1.91
C HIS A 243 6.69 -7.03 -0.44
N LEU A 244 7.11 -8.10 0.26
CA LEU A 244 6.80 -8.31 1.68
C LEU A 244 7.68 -7.48 2.62
N THR A 245 8.15 -6.33 2.18
CA THR A 245 9.09 -5.46 2.92
C THR A 245 8.59 -5.03 4.29
N ALA A 246 7.27 -4.97 4.50
CA ALA A 246 6.68 -4.55 5.78
C ALA A 246 6.80 -5.62 6.90
N ALA A 247 7.10 -6.87 6.56
CA ALA A 247 7.13 -7.98 7.51
C ALA A 247 8.45 -8.76 7.55
N LEU A 248 9.21 -8.82 6.43
CA LEU A 248 10.48 -9.53 6.39
C LEU A 248 11.58 -8.82 7.18
N ASP A 249 12.52 -9.59 7.70
CA ASP A 249 13.67 -9.08 8.45
C ASP A 249 14.29 -7.84 7.80
N GLY A 250 14.63 -6.84 8.62
CA GLY A 250 15.08 -5.52 8.20
C GLY A 250 13.92 -4.58 7.78
N TRP A 251 12.65 -4.94 8.03
CA TRP A 251 11.52 -4.01 7.89
C TRP A 251 11.73 -2.74 8.72
N SER A 252 12.43 -2.84 9.85
CA SER A 252 12.74 -1.72 10.73
C SER A 252 13.52 -0.60 10.05
N ASP A 253 14.44 -0.94 9.14
CA ASP A 253 15.22 0.07 8.41
C ASP A 253 14.33 0.92 7.50
N VAL A 254 13.32 0.28 6.91
CA VAL A 254 12.32 0.97 6.07
C VAL A 254 11.40 1.83 6.94
N ALA A 255 10.98 1.30 8.11
CA ALA A 255 10.14 2.00 9.06
C ALA A 255 10.84 3.24 9.62
N ASP A 256 12.12 3.12 10.04
CA ASP A 256 12.90 4.22 10.58
C ASP A 256 13.17 5.30 9.54
N TYR A 257 13.49 4.89 8.32
CA TYR A 257 13.67 5.84 7.23
C TYR A 257 12.37 6.63 6.98
N ALA A 258 11.24 5.93 6.92
CA ALA A 258 9.94 6.55 6.72
C ALA A 258 9.60 7.55 7.84
N LEU A 259 9.80 7.15 9.11
CA LEU A 259 9.53 8.00 10.27
C LEU A 259 10.46 9.23 10.29
N THR A 260 11.75 9.03 10.06
CA THR A 260 12.74 10.13 10.03
C THR A 260 12.41 11.12 8.92
N TRP A 261 12.05 10.63 7.72
CA TRP A 261 11.67 11.49 6.61
C TRP A 261 10.43 12.32 6.96
N THR A 262 9.39 11.69 7.53
CA THR A 262 8.16 12.41 7.90
C THR A 262 8.39 13.45 8.98
N ALA A 263 9.30 13.23 9.94
CA ALA A 263 9.65 14.21 10.96
C ALA A 263 10.24 15.49 10.35
N GLY A 264 10.97 15.39 9.25
CA GLY A 264 11.52 16.54 8.53
C GLY A 264 10.54 17.25 7.59
N HIS A 265 9.35 16.65 7.31
CA HIS A 265 8.42 17.12 6.28
C HIS A 265 6.97 17.33 6.77
N SER A 266 6.67 17.08 8.02
CA SER A 266 5.31 17.17 8.59
C SER A 266 5.07 18.41 9.46
N GLY A 267 5.91 19.44 9.28
CA GLY A 267 5.79 20.72 9.98
C GLY A 267 4.58 21.54 9.56
#